data_3412ccdbb7adace996d9d07e48aa02a8
#
_entry.id   3412ccdbb7adace996d9d07e48aa02a8
#
_cell.length_a   1.000
_cell.length_b   1.000
_cell.length_c   1.000
_cell.angle_alpha   90.00
_cell.angle_beta   90.00
_cell.angle_gamma   90.00
#
_symmetry.space_group_name_H-M   'P 1'
#
loop_
_entity.id
_entity.type
_entity.pdbx_description
1 polymer ?
#
loop_
_entity_poly.entity_id
_entity_poly.type
_entity_poly.pdbx_seq_one_letter_code
_entity_poly.pdbx_strand_id
1 'polypeptide(L)'
;ATGIEWEEYAAGAEYAAEHGELLQPGALDAIEEYGWALKGPTATPIGKGFRSINVQLRQRFNTYANLRPVRTLPGVPTRFENVDLVIVRENTEDLYKGIEYMLNDEIANGVKLITKPACERICRFAFDYAAANGRKKVTAVHKANIMKLTDGMFLSTFREVAKDYPAIEADDCIIDALCMKLVQKPEQFDVLVAPNLYGDIISDLCAGLVGGLGFAPSANIGAKTRIYEAVHGSAPDIAGQNKANPSAILMAFAMMLNDLGMTDKAARLNAAILAQVAEGKAVTADIGGTATTTEFTDAVAARL
;
A
#
# COMPACT_ATOMS: atom_id res chain seq x y z
N ALA A 1 -19.06 -13.45 -13.21
CA ALA A 1 -18.88 -12.07 -13.67
C ALA A 1 -19.21 -11.08 -12.54
N THR A 2 -18.47 -9.98 -12.43
CA THR A 2 -18.69 -8.94 -11.39
C THR A 2 -19.84 -8.00 -11.78
N GLY A 3 -20.10 -7.79 -13.07
CA GLY A 3 -20.98 -6.75 -13.57
C GLY A 3 -20.38 -5.33 -13.49
N ILE A 4 -19.09 -5.21 -13.20
CA ILE A 4 -18.37 -3.94 -13.24
C ILE A 4 -18.01 -3.64 -14.69
N GLU A 5 -18.34 -2.45 -15.15
CA GLU A 5 -17.88 -1.89 -16.41
C GLU A 5 -16.61 -1.08 -16.16
N TRP A 6 -15.65 -1.15 -17.08
CA TRP A 6 -14.35 -0.52 -16.94
C TRP A 6 -14.16 0.55 -17.99
N GLU A 7 -13.68 1.70 -17.56
CA GLU A 7 -13.07 2.69 -18.41
C GLU A 7 -11.56 2.67 -18.21
N GLU A 8 -10.80 2.53 -19.29
CA GLU A 8 -9.37 2.40 -19.26
C GLU A 8 -8.69 3.70 -19.69
N TYR A 9 -7.71 4.15 -18.91
CA TYR A 9 -6.93 5.36 -19.17
C TYR A 9 -5.44 5.06 -19.08
N ALA A 10 -4.68 5.55 -20.04
CA ALA A 10 -3.23 5.43 -20.05
C ALA A 10 -2.57 6.38 -19.03
N ALA A 11 -1.53 5.89 -18.35
CA ALA A 11 -0.78 6.66 -17.36
C ALA A 11 0.68 6.18 -17.29
N GLY A 12 1.59 7.09 -17.00
CA GLY A 12 2.98 6.74 -16.72
C GLY A 12 3.99 7.30 -17.71
N ALA A 13 5.22 6.81 -17.58
CA ALA A 13 6.36 7.32 -18.34
C ALA A 13 6.25 7.05 -19.85
N GLU A 14 5.67 5.91 -20.25
CA GLU A 14 5.46 5.55 -21.66
C GLU A 14 4.47 6.51 -22.30
N TYR A 15 3.32 6.71 -21.67
CA TYR A 15 2.33 7.68 -22.15
C TYR A 15 2.92 9.10 -22.21
N ALA A 16 3.72 9.49 -21.21
CA ALA A 16 4.39 10.80 -21.21
C ALA A 16 5.41 10.97 -22.32
N ALA A 17 6.13 9.91 -22.69
CA ALA A 17 7.09 9.95 -23.79
C ALA A 17 6.43 10.18 -25.17
N GLU A 18 5.22 9.68 -25.35
CA GLU A 18 4.47 9.80 -26.61
C GLU A 18 3.64 11.09 -26.69
N HIS A 19 3.05 11.54 -25.56
CA HIS A 19 2.03 12.58 -25.54
C HIS A 19 2.45 13.84 -24.76
N GLY A 20 3.58 13.80 -24.01
CA GLY A 20 4.04 14.92 -23.19
C GLY A 20 3.30 15.10 -21.86
N GLU A 21 2.30 14.27 -21.58
CA GLU A 21 1.46 14.30 -20.38
C GLU A 21 1.54 12.97 -19.63
N LEU A 22 1.55 13.01 -18.29
CA LEU A 22 1.68 11.81 -17.44
C LEU A 22 0.40 10.96 -17.35
N LEU A 23 -0.74 11.56 -17.61
CA LEU A 23 -2.07 10.96 -17.51
C LEU A 23 -2.85 11.30 -18.77
N GLN A 24 -3.55 10.34 -19.29
CA GLN A 24 -4.49 10.56 -20.40
C GLN A 24 -5.57 11.56 -19.96
N PRO A 25 -5.94 12.56 -20.81
CA PRO A 25 -7.04 13.47 -20.53
C PRO A 25 -8.33 12.74 -20.15
N GLY A 26 -9.03 13.25 -19.14
CA GLY A 26 -10.24 12.62 -18.60
C GLY A 26 -10.00 11.62 -17.46
N ALA A 27 -8.78 11.09 -17.28
CA ALA A 27 -8.51 10.12 -16.22
C ALA A 27 -8.82 10.64 -14.81
N LEU A 28 -8.47 11.90 -14.53
CA LEU A 28 -8.74 12.51 -13.22
C LEU A 28 -10.23 12.77 -13.01
N ASP A 29 -10.93 13.19 -14.07
CA ASP A 29 -12.37 13.46 -14.02
C ASP A 29 -13.15 12.17 -13.80
N ALA A 30 -12.78 11.08 -14.47
CA ALA A 30 -13.37 9.76 -14.26
C ALA A 30 -13.15 9.24 -12.83
N ILE A 31 -11.94 9.41 -12.26
CA ILE A 31 -11.69 9.05 -10.85
C ILE A 31 -12.54 9.90 -9.90
N GLU A 32 -12.72 11.18 -10.20
CA GLU A 32 -13.56 12.07 -9.38
C GLU A 32 -15.04 11.72 -9.46
N GLU A 33 -15.53 11.36 -10.64
CA GLU A 33 -16.92 10.98 -10.90
C GLU A 33 -17.27 9.62 -10.27
N TYR A 34 -16.47 8.59 -10.54
CA TYR A 34 -16.76 7.24 -10.05
C TYR A 34 -16.33 7.00 -8.61
N GLY A 35 -15.34 7.74 -8.12
CA GLY A 35 -14.78 7.57 -6.78
C GLY A 35 -13.93 6.31 -6.60
N TRP A 36 -13.75 5.49 -7.63
CA TRP A 36 -13.06 4.20 -7.57
C TRP A 36 -12.10 4.04 -8.75
N ALA A 37 -10.88 3.57 -8.46
CA ALA A 37 -9.92 3.23 -9.50
C ALA A 37 -9.10 1.99 -9.13
N LEU A 38 -8.77 1.17 -10.13
CA LEU A 38 -7.75 0.13 -10.05
C LEU A 38 -6.58 0.58 -10.92
N LYS A 39 -5.41 0.76 -10.32
CA LYS A 39 -4.25 1.37 -10.96
C LYS A 39 -3.10 0.39 -11.10
N GLY A 40 -2.54 0.30 -12.29
CA GLY A 40 -1.27 -0.37 -12.53
C GLY A 40 -0.07 0.37 -11.92
N PRO A 41 1.12 -0.25 -11.90
CA PRO A 41 2.34 0.38 -11.40
C PRO A 41 2.79 1.51 -12.33
N THR A 42 3.38 2.55 -11.75
CA THR A 42 3.94 3.69 -12.50
C THR A 42 5.36 3.96 -12.05
N ALA A 43 6.25 4.26 -13.00
CA ALA A 43 7.63 4.66 -12.72
C ALA A 43 7.72 6.14 -12.37
N THR A 44 8.58 6.48 -11.40
CA THR A 44 8.96 7.85 -11.08
C THR A 44 10.45 8.02 -11.34
N PRO A 45 10.88 8.99 -12.17
CA PRO A 45 12.31 9.23 -12.43
C PRO A 45 13.06 9.61 -11.16
N ILE A 46 14.32 9.18 -11.05
CA ILE A 46 15.20 9.53 -9.94
C ILE A 46 15.92 10.86 -10.26
N GLY A 47 15.93 11.77 -9.31
CA GLY A 47 16.66 13.05 -9.36
C GLY A 47 15.94 14.14 -10.16
N LYS A 48 15.95 14.08 -11.48
CA LYS A 48 15.31 15.08 -12.37
C LYS A 48 14.14 14.47 -13.13
N GLY A 49 13.10 15.24 -13.39
CA GLY A 49 11.93 14.81 -14.17
C GLY A 49 10.62 15.24 -13.52
N PHE A 50 9.55 14.53 -13.83
CA PHE A 50 8.22 14.82 -13.32
C PHE A 50 8.01 14.26 -11.90
N ARG A 51 7.10 14.87 -11.17
CA ARG A 51 6.67 14.38 -9.85
C ARG A 51 5.92 13.06 -9.97
N SER A 52 6.07 12.20 -8.97
CA SER A 52 5.35 10.91 -8.92
C SER A 52 3.85 11.08 -9.16
N ILE A 53 3.31 10.31 -10.10
CA ILE A 53 1.86 10.22 -10.36
C ILE A 53 1.13 9.79 -9.09
N ASN A 54 1.68 8.82 -8.33
CA ASN A 54 1.09 8.37 -7.10
C ASN A 54 0.93 9.51 -6.09
N VAL A 55 1.96 10.36 -5.93
CA VAL A 55 1.89 11.53 -5.05
C VAL A 55 0.84 12.54 -5.54
N GLN A 56 0.78 12.78 -6.86
CA GLN A 56 -0.21 13.68 -7.44
C GLN A 56 -1.65 13.19 -7.19
N LEU A 57 -1.94 11.91 -7.44
CA LEU A 57 -3.26 11.30 -7.19
C LEU A 57 -3.63 11.37 -5.71
N ARG A 58 -2.70 11.03 -4.81
CA ARG A 58 -2.92 11.09 -3.35
C ARG A 58 -3.26 12.48 -2.87
N GLN A 59 -2.58 13.50 -3.41
CA GLN A 59 -2.82 14.91 -3.08
C GLN A 59 -4.13 15.42 -3.70
N ARG A 60 -4.37 15.14 -5.00
CA ARG A 60 -5.58 15.59 -5.72
C ARG A 60 -6.86 15.08 -5.07
N PHE A 61 -6.90 13.79 -4.74
CA PHE A 61 -8.08 13.14 -4.18
C PHE A 61 -8.08 13.05 -2.66
N ASN A 62 -7.07 13.61 -2.01
CA ASN A 62 -6.88 13.54 -0.56
C ASN A 62 -7.07 12.10 -0.01
N THR A 63 -6.46 11.14 -0.69
CA THR A 63 -6.46 9.74 -0.25
C THR A 63 -5.45 9.58 0.90
N TYR A 64 -5.85 10.01 2.07
CA TYR A 64 -5.00 10.24 3.24
C TYR A 64 -4.49 8.97 3.92
N ALA A 65 -5.15 7.83 3.74
CA ALA A 65 -4.75 6.56 4.31
C ALA A 65 -4.33 5.60 3.19
N ASN A 66 -3.13 5.04 3.30
CA ASN A 66 -2.70 3.93 2.47
C ASN A 66 -2.71 2.66 3.32
N LEU A 67 -3.59 1.74 2.95
CA LEU A 67 -3.82 0.47 3.64
C LEU A 67 -3.06 -0.64 2.92
N ARG A 68 -2.17 -1.34 3.64
CA ARG A 68 -1.31 -2.41 3.11
C ARG A 68 -1.41 -3.65 4.01
N PRO A 69 -2.29 -4.61 3.74
CA PRO A 69 -2.29 -5.89 4.42
C PRO A 69 -1.09 -6.74 3.99
N VAL A 70 -0.48 -7.41 4.96
CA VAL A 70 0.68 -8.28 4.77
C VAL A 70 0.40 -9.62 5.43
N ARG A 71 0.41 -10.68 4.65
CA ARG A 71 0.11 -12.02 5.15
C ARG A 71 0.95 -13.09 4.47
N THR A 72 1.45 -14.05 5.25
CA THR A 72 2.06 -15.25 4.67
C THR A 72 1.01 -16.07 3.95
N LEU A 73 1.35 -16.54 2.75
CA LEU A 73 0.46 -17.34 1.91
C LEU A 73 1.01 -18.76 1.78
N PRO A 74 0.16 -19.80 1.89
CA PRO A 74 0.57 -21.17 1.62
C PRO A 74 1.14 -21.30 0.21
N GLY A 75 2.30 -21.95 0.07
CA GLY A 75 2.97 -22.15 -1.21
C GLY A 75 3.95 -21.06 -1.62
N VAL A 76 3.98 -19.91 -0.93
CA VAL A 76 4.99 -18.87 -1.15
C VAL A 76 6.22 -19.16 -0.29
N PRO A 77 7.41 -19.32 -0.88
CA PRO A 77 8.64 -19.53 -0.12
C PRO A 77 8.98 -18.30 0.74
N THR A 78 9.01 -18.47 2.05
CA THR A 78 9.40 -17.42 3.00
C THR A 78 10.07 -18.01 4.23
N ARG A 79 10.82 -17.18 4.97
CA ARG A 79 11.46 -17.58 6.23
C ARG A 79 10.54 -17.47 7.43
N PHE A 80 9.41 -16.80 7.26
CA PHE A 80 8.47 -16.48 8.34
C PHE A 80 7.15 -17.19 8.11
N GLU A 81 6.58 -17.72 9.18
CA GLU A 81 5.27 -18.35 9.19
C GLU A 81 4.29 -17.48 10.01
N ASN A 82 3.01 -17.57 9.70
CA ASN A 82 1.93 -16.92 10.45
C ASN A 82 2.06 -15.38 10.58
N VAL A 83 2.70 -14.73 9.61
CA VAL A 83 2.66 -13.27 9.55
C VAL A 83 1.27 -12.85 9.07
N ASP A 84 0.60 -12.03 9.86
CA ASP A 84 -0.69 -11.42 9.51
C ASP A 84 -0.78 -10.06 10.19
N LEU A 85 -0.31 -9.03 9.51
CA LEU A 85 -0.30 -7.65 9.98
C LEU A 85 -0.78 -6.67 8.90
N VAL A 86 -1.12 -5.48 9.31
CA VAL A 86 -1.61 -4.43 8.42
C VAL A 86 -0.86 -3.14 8.68
N ILE A 87 -0.37 -2.50 7.62
CA ILE A 87 0.22 -1.17 7.71
C ILE A 87 -0.83 -0.13 7.27
N VAL A 88 -1.07 0.84 8.14
CA VAL A 88 -1.86 2.05 7.87
C VAL A 88 -0.87 3.21 7.79
N ARG A 89 -0.54 3.60 6.55
CA ARG A 89 0.42 4.66 6.24
C ARG A 89 -0.32 5.97 6.02
N GLU A 90 0.08 7.04 6.73
CA GLU A 90 -0.31 8.40 6.34
C GLU A 90 0.22 8.68 4.92
N ASN A 91 -0.56 9.38 4.09
CA ASN A 91 -0.33 9.36 2.66
C ASN A 91 -0.22 10.76 2.00
N THR A 92 -0.36 11.83 2.76
CA THR A 92 -0.48 13.19 2.21
C THR A 92 0.54 14.21 2.73
N GLU A 93 1.26 13.88 3.77
CA GLU A 93 2.21 14.77 4.45
C GLU A 93 3.62 14.17 4.52
N ASP A 94 4.37 14.54 5.55
CA ASP A 94 5.75 14.14 5.82
C ASP A 94 6.72 14.71 4.78
N LEU A 95 7.83 14.06 4.51
CA LEU A 95 8.80 14.42 3.46
C LEU A 95 8.19 14.35 2.05
N TYR A 96 7.15 13.56 1.86
CA TYR A 96 6.41 13.46 0.59
C TYR A 96 5.64 14.74 0.21
N LYS A 97 5.59 15.74 1.10
CA LYS A 97 5.10 17.09 0.73
C LYS A 97 6.03 17.78 -0.27
N GLY A 98 7.29 17.35 -0.34
CA GLY A 98 8.27 17.87 -1.28
C GLY A 98 8.68 19.31 -0.97
N ILE A 99 8.71 19.69 0.31
CA ILE A 99 9.22 20.99 0.74
C ILE A 99 10.72 20.85 0.98
N GLU A 100 11.49 21.20 -0.02
CA GLU A 100 12.94 21.17 0.05
C GLU A 100 13.56 22.34 -0.71
N TYR A 101 14.71 22.80 -0.26
CA TYR A 101 15.43 23.93 -0.85
C TYR A 101 16.93 23.87 -0.57
N MET A 102 17.69 24.47 -1.48
CA MET A 102 19.11 24.68 -1.29
C MET A 102 19.35 25.95 -0.47
N LEU A 103 20.17 25.86 0.57
CA LEU A 103 20.71 27.06 1.24
C LEU A 103 21.86 27.66 0.44
N ASN A 104 22.67 26.81 -0.17
CA ASN A 104 23.74 27.12 -1.12
C ASN A 104 24.04 25.86 -1.93
N ASP A 105 25.06 25.87 -2.78
CA ASP A 105 25.38 24.74 -3.69
C ASP A 105 25.80 23.45 -2.95
N GLU A 106 26.09 23.52 -1.66
CA GLU A 106 26.58 22.40 -0.85
C GLU A 106 25.57 21.94 0.23
N ILE A 107 24.53 22.73 0.52
CA ILE A 107 23.59 22.47 1.64
C ILE A 107 22.17 22.47 1.15
N ALA A 108 21.54 21.31 1.25
CA ALA A 108 20.12 21.12 0.99
C ALA A 108 19.34 20.90 2.30
N ASN A 109 18.14 21.44 2.39
CA ASN A 109 17.19 21.21 3.47
C ASN A 109 15.92 20.54 2.95
N GLY A 110 15.40 19.58 3.73
CA GLY A 110 14.08 18.99 3.55
C GLY A 110 13.23 19.21 4.80
N VAL A 111 11.96 19.52 4.62
CA VAL A 111 11.02 19.77 5.73
C VAL A 111 10.10 18.57 5.90
N LYS A 112 10.17 17.95 7.08
CA LYS A 112 9.17 16.97 7.52
C LYS A 112 7.94 17.72 8.04
N LEU A 113 6.86 17.75 7.27
CA LEU A 113 5.61 18.40 7.64
C LEU A 113 4.68 17.39 8.31
N ILE A 114 4.34 17.63 9.56
CA ILE A 114 3.35 16.82 10.31
C ILE A 114 2.32 17.78 10.91
N THR A 115 1.04 17.51 10.64
CA THR A 115 -0.06 18.31 11.22
C THR A 115 -0.94 17.47 12.14
N LYS A 116 -1.46 18.09 13.19
CA LYS A 116 -2.35 17.40 14.14
C LYS A 116 -3.61 16.83 13.48
N PRO A 117 -4.31 17.55 12.57
CA PRO A 117 -5.47 16.99 11.87
C PRO A 117 -5.16 15.73 11.04
N ALA A 118 -4.01 15.67 10.37
CA ALA A 118 -3.61 14.49 9.62
C ALA A 118 -3.24 13.34 10.56
N CYS A 119 -2.53 13.60 11.66
CA CYS A 119 -2.26 12.60 12.70
C CYS A 119 -3.56 12.03 13.28
N GLU A 120 -4.53 12.88 13.61
CA GLU A 120 -5.79 12.44 14.18
C GLU A 120 -6.57 11.54 13.21
N ARG A 121 -6.72 11.96 11.95
CA ARG A 121 -7.50 11.18 10.98
C ARG A 121 -6.86 9.83 10.65
N ILE A 122 -5.52 9.76 10.55
CA ILE A 122 -4.86 8.49 10.25
C ILE A 122 -4.88 7.53 11.44
N CYS A 123 -4.73 8.05 12.67
CA CYS A 123 -4.87 7.26 13.87
C CYS A 123 -6.30 6.73 14.02
N ARG A 124 -7.33 7.59 13.85
CA ARG A 124 -8.73 7.14 13.86
C ARG A 124 -8.98 6.07 12.81
N PHE A 125 -8.51 6.26 11.59
CA PHE A 125 -8.63 5.26 10.54
C PHE A 125 -8.02 3.90 10.96
N ALA A 126 -6.84 3.90 11.59
CA ALA A 126 -6.19 2.67 12.03
C ALA A 126 -7.00 1.94 13.12
N PHE A 127 -7.55 2.67 14.09
CA PHE A 127 -8.39 2.09 15.13
C PHE A 127 -9.76 1.64 14.60
N ASP A 128 -10.41 2.42 13.72
CA ASP A 128 -11.66 2.03 13.06
C ASP A 128 -11.47 0.77 12.24
N TYR A 129 -10.37 0.69 11.46
CA TYR A 129 -10.00 -0.50 10.72
C TYR A 129 -9.81 -1.71 11.65
N ALA A 130 -9.08 -1.52 12.75
CA ALA A 130 -8.84 -2.58 13.73
C ALA A 130 -10.16 -3.09 14.33
N ALA A 131 -11.05 -2.19 14.73
CA ALA A 131 -12.35 -2.53 15.29
C ALA A 131 -13.23 -3.30 14.28
N ALA A 132 -13.33 -2.80 13.04
CA ALA A 132 -14.16 -3.39 11.99
C ALA A 132 -13.66 -4.78 11.53
N ASN A 133 -12.34 -5.03 11.64
CA ASN A 133 -11.71 -6.27 11.17
C ASN A 133 -11.29 -7.23 12.30
N GLY A 134 -11.77 -7.01 13.53
CA GLY A 134 -11.49 -7.87 14.68
C GLY A 134 -10.03 -7.92 15.11
N ARG A 135 -9.23 -6.91 14.70
CA ARG A 135 -7.85 -6.73 15.12
C ARG A 135 -7.80 -6.31 16.59
N LYS A 136 -6.73 -6.66 17.28
CA LYS A 136 -6.65 -6.52 18.74
C LYS A 136 -5.73 -5.43 19.19
N LYS A 137 -4.79 -5.02 18.32
CA LYS A 137 -3.70 -4.12 18.71
C LYS A 137 -3.37 -3.13 17.59
N VAL A 138 -3.16 -1.87 17.96
CA VAL A 138 -2.63 -0.83 17.08
C VAL A 138 -1.32 -0.30 17.67
N THR A 139 -0.24 -0.37 16.89
CA THR A 139 1.08 0.12 17.30
C THR A 139 1.44 1.38 16.50
N ALA A 140 1.69 2.50 17.18
CA ALA A 140 2.18 3.71 16.57
C ALA A 140 3.68 3.63 16.26
N VAL A 141 4.07 3.94 15.03
CA VAL A 141 5.47 3.93 14.59
C VAL A 141 6.01 5.36 14.54
N HIS A 142 7.11 5.62 15.22
CA HIS A 142 7.65 6.99 15.36
C HIS A 142 9.15 7.02 15.63
N LYS A 143 9.75 8.22 15.61
CA LYS A 143 11.12 8.52 16.06
C LYS A 143 11.12 9.70 17.05
N ALA A 144 10.15 9.76 17.96
CA ALA A 144 9.94 10.89 18.88
C ALA A 144 11.08 11.10 19.91
N ASN A 145 11.96 10.12 20.08
CA ASN A 145 13.18 10.30 20.87
C ASN A 145 14.17 11.29 20.21
N ILE A 146 14.12 11.46 18.89
CA ILE A 146 14.92 12.42 18.10
C ILE A 146 14.04 13.57 17.61
N MET A 147 12.95 13.26 16.91
CA MET A 147 12.01 14.23 16.31
C MET A 147 10.91 14.60 17.30
N LYS A 148 11.27 15.36 18.33
CA LYS A 148 10.40 15.61 19.49
C LYS A 148 9.14 16.42 19.17
N LEU A 149 9.17 17.27 18.14
CA LEU A 149 8.02 18.08 17.73
C LEU A 149 7.14 17.34 16.73
N THR A 150 7.69 16.91 15.60
CA THR A 150 6.92 16.25 14.54
C THR A 150 6.40 14.88 14.96
N ASP A 151 7.30 13.96 15.30
CA ASP A 151 6.91 12.62 15.72
C ASP A 151 6.32 12.60 17.13
N GLY A 152 6.71 13.56 17.99
CA GLY A 152 6.08 13.80 19.28
C GLY A 152 4.61 14.20 19.14
N MET A 153 4.27 15.03 18.16
CA MET A 153 2.87 15.38 17.83
C MET A 153 2.09 14.15 17.36
N PHE A 154 2.66 13.35 16.44
CA PHE A 154 2.05 12.12 16.00
C PHE A 154 1.77 11.16 17.16
N LEU A 155 2.77 10.89 17.99
CA LEU A 155 2.65 9.98 19.13
C LEU A 155 1.65 10.48 20.20
N SER A 156 1.66 11.78 20.51
CA SER A 156 0.71 12.35 21.48
C SER A 156 -0.72 12.30 20.94
N THR A 157 -0.93 12.57 19.65
CA THR A 157 -2.24 12.47 19.01
C THR A 157 -2.73 11.02 18.95
N PHE A 158 -1.84 10.07 18.65
CA PHE A 158 -2.19 8.65 18.69
C PHE A 158 -2.70 8.23 20.07
N ARG A 159 -1.98 8.61 21.13
CA ARG A 159 -2.36 8.29 22.51
C ARG A 159 -3.68 8.94 22.94
N GLU A 160 -3.99 10.12 22.40
CA GLU A 160 -5.27 10.78 22.63
C GLU A 160 -6.41 10.04 21.94
N VAL A 161 -6.25 9.71 20.65
CA VAL A 161 -7.24 8.94 19.88
C VAL A 161 -7.49 7.56 20.48
N ALA A 162 -6.44 6.89 20.98
CA ALA A 162 -6.55 5.55 21.57
C ALA A 162 -7.55 5.48 22.75
N LYS A 163 -7.77 6.58 23.47
CA LYS A 163 -8.74 6.64 24.58
C LYS A 163 -10.18 6.38 24.14
N ASP A 164 -10.50 6.66 22.87
CA ASP A 164 -11.83 6.41 22.29
C ASP A 164 -12.05 4.92 21.95
N TYR A 165 -10.99 4.09 22.01
CA TYR A 165 -11.01 2.69 21.60
C TYR A 165 -10.50 1.73 22.71
N PRO A 166 -11.15 1.71 23.89
CA PRO A 166 -10.65 0.98 25.07
C PRO A 166 -10.60 -0.55 24.89
N ALA A 167 -11.25 -1.09 23.85
CA ALA A 167 -11.23 -2.52 23.52
C ALA A 167 -10.03 -2.95 22.69
N ILE A 168 -9.23 -2.00 22.18
CA ILE A 168 -8.06 -2.25 21.34
C ILE A 168 -6.80 -1.87 22.11
N GLU A 169 -5.84 -2.79 22.18
CA GLU A 169 -4.53 -2.50 22.77
C GLU A 169 -3.81 -1.43 21.93
N ALA A 170 -3.30 -0.40 22.59
CA ALA A 170 -2.54 0.67 21.97
C ALA A 170 -1.12 0.72 22.54
N ASP A 171 -0.12 0.50 21.68
CA ASP A 171 1.29 0.68 22.05
C ASP A 171 2.05 1.51 21.02
N ASP A 172 3.32 1.74 21.28
CA ASP A 172 4.18 2.47 20.36
C ASP A 172 5.55 1.81 20.19
N CYS A 173 6.16 2.01 19.04
CA CYS A 173 7.48 1.50 18.76
C CYS A 173 8.32 2.51 17.95
N ILE A 174 9.57 2.69 18.39
CA ILE A 174 10.55 3.49 17.64
C ILE A 174 10.91 2.75 16.35
N ILE A 175 10.92 3.44 15.22
CA ILE A 175 11.03 2.87 13.86
C ILE A 175 12.22 1.91 13.68
N ASP A 176 13.40 2.26 14.16
CA ASP A 176 14.59 1.40 14.04
C ASP A 176 14.46 0.12 14.89
N ALA A 177 13.93 0.23 16.11
CA ALA A 177 13.61 -0.93 16.94
C ALA A 177 12.49 -1.78 16.32
N LEU A 178 11.51 -1.16 15.67
CA LEU A 178 10.45 -1.86 14.95
C LEU A 178 11.03 -2.70 13.80
N CYS A 179 11.91 -2.14 12.98
CA CYS A 179 12.55 -2.87 11.88
C CYS A 179 13.26 -4.14 12.39
N MET A 180 14.00 -4.04 13.49
CA MET A 180 14.64 -5.19 14.13
C MET A 180 13.60 -6.22 14.61
N LYS A 181 12.56 -5.76 15.32
CA LYS A 181 11.53 -6.64 15.89
C LYS A 181 10.71 -7.35 14.81
N LEU A 182 10.41 -6.69 13.69
CA LEU A 182 9.70 -7.28 12.54
C LEU A 182 10.48 -8.46 11.95
N VAL A 183 11.82 -8.37 11.90
CA VAL A 183 12.67 -9.46 11.42
C VAL A 183 12.85 -10.57 12.46
N GLN A 184 12.65 -10.28 13.73
CA GLN A 184 12.80 -11.27 14.82
C GLN A 184 11.50 -11.98 15.15
N LYS A 185 10.40 -11.23 15.29
CA LYS A 185 9.09 -11.70 15.74
C LYS A 185 7.97 -10.84 15.13
N PRO A 186 7.69 -10.97 13.82
CA PRO A 186 6.64 -10.19 13.16
C PRO A 186 5.24 -10.44 13.73
N GLU A 187 4.99 -11.63 14.27
CA GLU A 187 3.72 -12.06 14.85
C GLU A 187 3.30 -11.31 16.12
N GLN A 188 4.18 -10.51 16.71
CA GLN A 188 3.85 -9.66 17.86
C GLN A 188 3.09 -8.38 17.45
N PHE A 189 3.03 -8.07 16.16
CA PHE A 189 2.35 -6.89 15.60
C PHE A 189 1.05 -7.29 14.92
N ASP A 190 0.07 -6.38 14.93
CA ASP A 190 -1.24 -6.59 14.33
C ASP A 190 -1.55 -5.44 13.35
N VAL A 191 -1.85 -4.24 13.83
CA VAL A 191 -1.98 -3.05 12.99
C VAL A 191 -0.86 -2.06 13.33
N LEU A 192 -0.12 -1.63 12.32
CA LEU A 192 0.93 -0.61 12.44
C LEU A 192 0.42 0.70 11.83
N VAL A 193 0.39 1.79 12.58
CA VAL A 193 0.08 3.12 12.04
C VAL A 193 1.33 3.99 12.03
N ALA A 194 1.61 4.61 10.89
CA ALA A 194 2.87 5.33 10.68
C ALA A 194 2.71 6.63 9.89
N PRO A 195 3.56 7.67 10.16
CA PRO A 195 3.82 8.74 9.21
C PRO A 195 4.26 8.21 7.84
N ASN A 196 4.14 9.04 6.83
CA ASN A 196 4.27 8.64 5.43
C ASN A 196 5.57 7.90 5.11
N LEU A 197 6.73 8.48 5.40
CA LEU A 197 8.01 7.86 5.07
C LEU A 197 8.24 6.54 5.81
N TYR A 198 7.93 6.50 7.11
CA TYR A 198 8.09 5.26 7.87
C TYR A 198 7.15 4.17 7.38
N GLY A 199 5.90 4.52 7.06
CA GLY A 199 4.93 3.60 6.48
C GLY A 199 5.39 3.02 5.15
N ASP A 200 6.08 3.81 4.32
CA ASP A 200 6.67 3.32 3.07
C ASP A 200 7.76 2.27 3.33
N ILE A 201 8.74 2.64 4.15
CA ILE A 201 9.88 1.76 4.46
C ILE A 201 9.44 0.44 5.09
N ILE A 202 8.59 0.50 6.12
CA ILE A 202 8.18 -0.72 6.82
C ILE A 202 7.25 -1.61 6.00
N SER A 203 6.49 -1.04 5.06
CA SER A 203 5.62 -1.86 4.23
C SER A 203 6.41 -2.71 3.22
N ASP A 204 7.50 -2.18 2.68
CA ASP A 204 8.39 -2.94 1.80
C ASP A 204 9.19 -4.00 2.59
N LEU A 205 9.65 -3.64 3.79
CA LEU A 205 10.22 -4.61 4.72
C LEU A 205 9.24 -5.76 5.00
N CYS A 206 7.99 -5.44 5.34
CA CYS A 206 6.96 -6.43 5.64
C CYS A 206 6.58 -7.28 4.43
N ALA A 207 6.52 -6.69 3.22
CA ALA A 207 6.34 -7.46 2.00
C ALA A 207 7.46 -8.50 1.80
N GLY A 208 8.71 -8.14 2.12
CA GLY A 208 9.85 -9.04 2.12
C GLY A 208 9.70 -10.22 3.10
N LEU A 209 9.03 -10.02 4.24
CA LEU A 209 8.78 -11.09 5.21
C LEU A 209 7.83 -12.18 4.68
N VAL A 210 6.96 -11.87 3.72
CA VAL A 210 5.91 -12.76 3.23
C VAL A 210 6.13 -13.26 1.80
N GLY A 211 7.33 -13.08 1.25
CA GLY A 211 7.71 -13.60 -0.07
C GLY A 211 7.84 -12.54 -1.15
N GLY A 212 7.70 -11.26 -0.82
CA GLY A 212 7.97 -10.14 -1.72
C GLY A 212 6.74 -9.35 -2.17
N LEU A 213 7.00 -8.33 -2.98
CA LEU A 213 6.00 -7.35 -3.42
C LEU A 213 4.93 -7.92 -4.36
N GLY A 214 5.17 -9.10 -4.97
CA GLY A 214 4.19 -9.77 -5.83
C GLY A 214 2.88 -10.17 -5.13
N PHE A 215 2.88 -10.15 -3.79
CA PHE A 215 1.72 -10.47 -2.95
C PHE A 215 1.29 -9.30 -2.05
N ALA A 216 1.71 -8.09 -2.37
CA ALA A 216 1.43 -6.91 -1.57
C ALA A 216 0.37 -6.01 -2.25
N PRO A 217 -0.92 -6.20 -1.94
CA PRO A 217 -1.98 -5.30 -2.39
C PRO A 217 -1.98 -4.02 -1.56
N SER A 218 -2.58 -2.97 -2.10
CA SER A 218 -2.69 -1.67 -1.44
C SER A 218 -3.97 -0.95 -1.85
N ALA A 219 -4.51 -0.17 -0.92
CA ALA A 219 -5.60 0.77 -1.16
C ALA A 219 -5.24 2.16 -0.65
N ASN A 220 -5.35 3.17 -1.51
CA ASN A 220 -5.27 4.58 -1.12
C ASN A 220 -6.69 5.08 -0.86
N ILE A 221 -6.99 5.46 0.37
CA ILE A 221 -8.34 5.71 0.85
C ILE A 221 -8.51 7.18 1.23
N GLY A 222 -9.45 7.84 0.60
CA GLY A 222 -9.94 9.18 0.91
C GLY A 222 -11.40 9.15 1.38
N ALA A 223 -11.95 10.32 1.63
CA ALA A 223 -13.36 10.45 2.04
C ALA A 223 -14.35 10.08 0.92
N LYS A 224 -13.99 10.34 -0.33
CA LYS A 224 -14.84 10.10 -1.51
C LYS A 224 -14.21 9.17 -2.54
N THR A 225 -12.89 9.07 -2.53
CA THR A 225 -12.13 8.37 -3.58
C THR A 225 -11.30 7.26 -2.98
N ARG A 226 -11.25 6.12 -3.66
CA ARG A 226 -10.40 4.97 -3.33
C ARG A 226 -9.66 4.50 -4.57
N ILE A 227 -8.35 4.36 -4.46
CA ILE A 227 -7.48 3.91 -5.55
C ILE A 227 -6.75 2.67 -5.09
N TYR A 228 -7.02 1.55 -5.74
CA TYR A 228 -6.42 0.26 -5.44
C TYR A 228 -5.25 0.01 -6.37
N GLU A 229 -4.16 -0.52 -5.85
CA GLU A 229 -2.95 -0.77 -6.62
C GLU A 229 -2.12 -1.88 -5.99
N ALA A 230 -1.23 -2.50 -6.76
CA ALA A 230 -0.14 -3.29 -6.20
C ALA A 230 0.93 -2.36 -5.60
N VAL A 231 1.61 -2.80 -4.54
CA VAL A 231 2.70 -2.02 -3.91
C VAL A 231 3.94 -1.96 -4.80
N HIS A 232 4.20 -3.01 -5.59
CA HIS A 232 5.38 -3.10 -6.44
C HIS A 232 5.45 -2.00 -7.52
N GLY A 233 6.67 -1.68 -7.97
CA GLY A 233 6.94 -0.78 -9.08
C GLY A 233 6.69 -1.40 -10.45
N SER A 234 7.09 -0.68 -11.50
CA SER A 234 6.86 -1.06 -12.91
C SER A 234 7.74 -2.21 -13.42
N ALA A 235 8.81 -2.60 -12.69
CA ALA A 235 9.74 -3.66 -13.05
C ALA A 235 10.20 -3.60 -14.54
N PRO A 236 10.89 -2.52 -14.96
CA PRO A 236 11.21 -2.26 -16.37
C PRO A 236 12.00 -3.39 -17.02
N ASP A 237 12.78 -4.14 -16.23
CA ASP A 237 13.61 -5.26 -16.73
C ASP A 237 12.78 -6.42 -17.31
N ILE A 238 11.53 -6.56 -16.87
CA ILE A 238 10.62 -7.63 -17.31
C ILE A 238 9.35 -7.09 -17.99
N ALA A 239 9.25 -5.78 -18.18
CA ALA A 239 8.11 -5.17 -18.85
C ALA A 239 7.92 -5.74 -20.28
N GLY A 240 6.69 -6.02 -20.67
CA GLY A 240 6.34 -6.62 -21.96
C GLY A 240 6.71 -8.11 -22.11
N GLN A 241 7.34 -8.75 -21.11
CA GLN A 241 7.78 -10.15 -21.22
C GLN A 241 6.75 -11.17 -20.67
N ASN A 242 5.61 -10.72 -20.21
CA ASN A 242 4.55 -11.58 -19.64
C ASN A 242 5.03 -12.47 -18.46
N LYS A 243 5.91 -11.92 -17.59
CA LYS A 243 6.57 -12.65 -16.50
C LYS A 243 6.13 -12.23 -15.09
N ALA A 244 5.54 -11.04 -14.95
CA ALA A 244 5.17 -10.49 -13.66
C ALA A 244 4.09 -11.35 -12.97
N ASN A 245 4.22 -11.53 -11.66
CA ASN A 245 3.19 -12.16 -10.83
C ASN A 245 1.98 -11.21 -10.68
N PRO A 246 0.78 -11.58 -11.12
CA PRO A 246 -0.39 -10.72 -11.05
C PRO A 246 -1.12 -10.76 -9.71
N SER A 247 -0.64 -11.54 -8.73
CA SER A 247 -1.36 -11.76 -7.47
C SER A 247 -1.64 -10.45 -6.72
N ALA A 248 -0.68 -9.54 -6.63
CA ALA A 248 -0.84 -8.29 -5.89
C ALA A 248 -1.99 -7.43 -6.45
N ILE A 249 -2.08 -7.28 -7.78
CA ILE A 249 -3.15 -6.50 -8.40
C ILE A 249 -4.51 -7.22 -8.32
N LEU A 250 -4.54 -8.54 -8.42
CA LEU A 250 -5.75 -9.34 -8.23
C LEU A 250 -6.26 -9.24 -6.79
N MET A 251 -5.35 -9.26 -5.80
CA MET A 251 -5.69 -9.07 -4.39
C MET A 251 -6.15 -7.62 -4.11
N ALA A 252 -5.53 -6.62 -4.75
CA ALA A 252 -5.99 -5.24 -4.67
C ALA A 252 -7.41 -5.09 -5.27
N PHE A 253 -7.70 -5.77 -6.36
CA PHE A 253 -9.06 -5.85 -6.90
C PHE A 253 -10.04 -6.57 -5.96
N ALA A 254 -9.61 -7.60 -5.25
CA ALA A 254 -10.44 -8.24 -4.22
C ALA A 254 -10.76 -7.26 -3.05
N MET A 255 -9.80 -6.40 -2.66
CA MET A 255 -10.06 -5.32 -1.69
C MET A 255 -11.12 -4.35 -2.24
N MET A 256 -11.02 -3.95 -3.51
CA MET A 256 -12.02 -3.09 -4.16
C MET A 256 -13.40 -3.75 -4.18
N LEU A 257 -13.50 -5.03 -4.53
CA LEU A 257 -14.77 -5.78 -4.52
C LEU A 257 -15.39 -5.81 -3.11
N ASN A 258 -14.58 -6.01 -2.08
CA ASN A 258 -15.06 -6.02 -0.70
C ASN A 258 -15.62 -4.65 -0.29
N ASP A 259 -14.94 -3.58 -0.64
CA ASP A 259 -15.37 -2.21 -0.33
C ASP A 259 -16.61 -1.78 -1.13
N LEU A 260 -16.82 -2.37 -2.32
CA LEU A 260 -18.06 -2.23 -3.13
C LEU A 260 -19.23 -3.09 -2.59
N GLY A 261 -19.06 -3.79 -1.47
CA GLY A 261 -20.08 -4.68 -0.89
C GLY A 261 -20.21 -6.04 -1.59
N MET A 262 -19.32 -6.35 -2.53
CA MET A 262 -19.30 -7.63 -3.25
C MET A 262 -18.44 -8.67 -2.50
N THR A 263 -18.68 -8.83 -1.21
CA THR A 263 -17.84 -9.63 -0.28
C THR A 263 -17.68 -11.09 -0.71
N ASP A 264 -18.76 -11.73 -1.22
CA ASP A 264 -18.69 -13.11 -1.70
C ASP A 264 -17.76 -13.25 -2.91
N LYS A 265 -17.76 -12.27 -3.82
CA LYS A 265 -16.89 -12.27 -5.00
C LYS A 265 -15.44 -12.01 -4.60
N ALA A 266 -15.21 -11.10 -3.65
CA ALA A 266 -13.89 -10.85 -3.07
C ALA A 266 -13.33 -12.11 -2.40
N ALA A 267 -14.13 -12.79 -1.59
CA ALA A 267 -13.74 -14.02 -0.91
C ALA A 267 -13.42 -15.14 -1.92
N ARG A 268 -14.24 -15.33 -2.95
CA ARG A 268 -13.97 -16.31 -4.02
C ARG A 268 -12.68 -16.01 -4.78
N LEU A 269 -12.44 -14.76 -5.15
CA LEU A 269 -11.21 -14.36 -5.84
C LEU A 269 -9.98 -14.62 -4.96
N ASN A 270 -10.01 -14.22 -3.69
CA ASN A 270 -8.93 -14.50 -2.75
C ASN A 270 -8.70 -16.02 -2.58
N ALA A 271 -9.76 -16.81 -2.44
CA ALA A 271 -9.65 -18.26 -2.33
C ALA A 271 -9.04 -18.90 -3.59
N ALA A 272 -9.40 -18.41 -4.78
CA ALA A 272 -8.84 -18.88 -6.05
C ALA A 272 -7.33 -18.58 -6.16
N ILE A 273 -6.90 -17.35 -5.79
CA ILE A 273 -5.48 -16.97 -5.75
C ILE A 273 -4.70 -17.86 -4.77
N LEU A 274 -5.22 -18.01 -3.54
CA LEU A 274 -4.59 -18.83 -2.51
C LEU A 274 -4.45 -20.29 -2.93
N ALA A 275 -5.49 -20.86 -3.51
CA ALA A 275 -5.48 -22.24 -4.00
C ALA A 275 -4.48 -22.42 -5.16
N GLN A 276 -4.40 -21.44 -6.09
CA GLN A 276 -3.45 -21.47 -7.20
C GLN A 276 -2.01 -21.46 -6.71
N VAL A 277 -1.69 -20.58 -5.76
CA VAL A 277 -0.34 -20.45 -5.18
C VAL A 277 0.01 -21.69 -4.34
N ALA A 278 -0.92 -22.18 -3.52
CA ALA A 278 -0.69 -23.36 -2.68
C ALA A 278 -0.48 -24.66 -3.49
N GLU A 279 -1.15 -24.80 -4.64
CA GLU A 279 -0.95 -25.95 -5.53
C GLU A 279 0.45 -25.94 -6.17
N GLY A 280 1.05 -24.76 -6.40
CA GLY A 280 2.39 -24.61 -6.97
C GLY A 280 2.50 -24.96 -8.46
N LYS A 281 1.36 -25.24 -9.14
CA LYS A 281 1.32 -25.44 -10.58
C LYS A 281 0.92 -24.15 -11.28
N ALA A 282 1.44 -23.90 -12.49
CA ALA A 282 1.23 -22.66 -13.24
C ALA A 282 1.44 -21.42 -12.35
N VAL A 283 2.53 -21.36 -11.61
CA VAL A 283 2.97 -20.22 -10.81
C VAL A 283 4.19 -19.57 -11.45
N THR A 284 4.38 -18.27 -11.18
CA THR A 284 5.41 -17.42 -11.78
C THR A 284 6.80 -17.68 -11.19
N ALA A 285 7.84 -17.16 -11.84
CA ALA A 285 9.24 -17.46 -11.52
C ALA A 285 9.68 -16.94 -10.13
N ASP A 286 9.09 -15.86 -9.65
CA ASP A 286 9.35 -15.27 -8.33
C ASP A 286 8.99 -16.21 -7.15
N ILE A 287 8.11 -17.18 -7.41
CA ILE A 287 7.74 -18.22 -6.44
C ILE A 287 8.14 -19.62 -6.91
N GLY A 288 9.14 -19.70 -7.79
CA GLY A 288 9.78 -20.96 -8.19
C GLY A 288 9.10 -21.69 -9.34
N GLY A 289 8.14 -21.09 -10.02
CA GLY A 289 7.48 -21.67 -11.19
C GLY A 289 8.06 -21.19 -12.53
N THR A 290 7.33 -21.48 -13.59
CA THR A 290 7.71 -21.11 -14.97
C THR A 290 6.56 -20.49 -15.75
N ALA A 291 5.40 -20.34 -15.13
CA ALA A 291 4.22 -19.80 -15.78
C ALA A 291 4.39 -18.31 -16.12
N THR A 292 3.78 -17.91 -17.20
CA THR A 292 3.62 -16.53 -17.59
C THR A 292 2.53 -15.86 -16.73
N THR A 293 2.47 -14.52 -16.76
CA THR A 293 1.40 -13.72 -16.14
C THR A 293 0.02 -14.19 -16.61
N THR A 294 -0.12 -14.44 -17.93
CA THR A 294 -1.37 -14.89 -18.56
C THR A 294 -1.77 -16.29 -18.06
N GLU A 295 -0.84 -17.26 -18.10
CA GLU A 295 -1.13 -18.62 -17.64
C GLU A 295 -1.52 -18.68 -16.16
N PHE A 296 -0.87 -17.87 -15.31
CA PHE A 296 -1.26 -17.75 -13.91
C PHE A 296 -2.67 -17.16 -13.77
N THR A 297 -2.97 -16.08 -14.51
CA THR A 297 -4.28 -15.42 -14.47
C THR A 297 -5.39 -16.34 -14.95
N ASP A 298 -5.16 -17.08 -16.04
CA ASP A 298 -6.12 -18.06 -16.57
C ASP A 298 -6.37 -19.21 -15.58
N ALA A 299 -5.31 -19.67 -14.91
CA ALA A 299 -5.44 -20.70 -13.87
C ALA A 299 -6.26 -20.21 -12.65
N VAL A 300 -6.09 -18.95 -12.24
CA VAL A 300 -6.95 -18.33 -11.20
C VAL A 300 -8.38 -18.20 -11.70
N ALA A 301 -8.60 -17.74 -12.94
CA ALA A 301 -9.92 -17.56 -13.52
C ALA A 301 -10.68 -18.88 -13.63
N ALA A 302 -10.00 -19.97 -13.95
CA ALA A 302 -10.60 -21.32 -14.02
C ALA A 302 -11.12 -21.85 -12.67
N ARG A 303 -10.72 -21.22 -11.55
CA ARG A 303 -11.17 -21.57 -10.18
C ARG A 303 -12.37 -20.74 -9.71
N LEU A 304 -12.75 -19.69 -10.45
CA LEU A 304 -13.88 -18.82 -10.16
C LEU A 304 -15.20 -19.39 -10.72
#